data_fca8bef07fa8f2a88d51d7cf83d6b87b
#
_entry.id   fca8bef07fa8f2a88d51d7cf83d6b87b
#
_cell.length_a   1.000
_cell.length_b   1.000
_cell.length_c   1.000
_cell.angle_alpha   90.00
_cell.angle_beta   90.00
_cell.angle_gamma   90.00
#
_symmetry.space_group_name_H-M   'P 1'
#
loop_
_entity.id
_entity.type
_entity.pdbx_description
1 polymer ?
#
loop_
_entity_poly.entity_id
_entity_poly.type
_entity_poly.pdbx_seq_one_letter_code
_entity_poly.pdbx_strand_id
1 'polypeptide(L)'
;MVRTFHLCTITGIPLKAHLSFGLTLLFVAYVVHLHNLTVAASVGFVLLVLVMFVCVILHEFGHSMAARRYSIETLDIIISHIGGLARLQDVPEEPQKEIVVALAGPTVNVAIATIVGCYLHSVSYTHLTLPTKA
;
A
#
# COMPACT_ATOMS: atom_id res chain seq x y z
N MET A 1 8.16 10.60 22.41
CA MET A 1 9.14 10.62 21.30
C MET A 1 8.80 9.43 20.38
N VAL A 2 8.32 9.70 19.17
CA VAL A 2 7.88 8.65 18.23
C VAL A 2 9.15 8.04 17.62
N ARG A 3 9.44 6.77 17.93
CA ARG A 3 10.60 6.06 17.37
C ARG A 3 10.26 5.60 15.95
N THR A 4 10.77 6.30 14.94
CA THR A 4 10.65 5.95 13.54
C THR A 4 12.02 5.68 12.94
N PHE A 5 12.09 4.72 12.01
CA PHE A 5 13.30 4.40 11.25
C PHE A 5 13.11 4.88 9.80
N HIS A 6 14.11 5.53 9.25
CA HIS A 6 14.11 5.92 7.84
C HIS A 6 14.35 4.68 6.98
N LEU A 7 13.46 4.41 6.02
CA LEU A 7 13.59 3.29 5.07
C LEU A 7 14.25 3.75 3.77
N CYS A 8 13.64 4.70 3.10
CA CYS A 8 14.11 5.27 1.82
C CYS A 8 13.45 6.64 1.59
N THR A 9 13.88 7.31 0.52
CA THR A 9 13.25 8.57 0.07
C THR A 9 12.77 8.38 -1.35
N ILE A 10 11.47 8.59 -1.59
CA ILE A 10 10.84 8.43 -2.90
C ILE A 10 10.35 9.81 -3.36
N THR A 11 10.84 10.29 -4.51
CA THR A 11 10.49 11.62 -5.09
C THR A 11 10.66 12.79 -4.11
N GLY A 12 11.63 12.69 -3.18
CA GLY A 12 11.89 13.72 -2.17
C GLY A 12 11.08 13.56 -0.88
N ILE A 13 10.17 12.58 -0.79
CA ILE A 13 9.38 12.30 0.40
C ILE A 13 10.04 11.16 1.18
N PRO A 14 10.47 11.39 2.44
CA PRO A 14 11.05 10.34 3.25
C PRO A 14 10.00 9.34 3.72
N LEU A 15 10.22 8.07 3.44
CA LEU A 15 9.42 6.94 3.92
C LEU A 15 10.03 6.42 5.22
N LYS A 16 9.24 6.37 6.28
CA LYS A 16 9.66 5.93 7.61
C LYS A 16 8.80 4.78 8.11
N ALA A 17 9.40 3.86 8.84
CA ALA A 17 8.66 2.83 9.57
C ALA A 17 8.59 3.21 11.04
N HIS A 18 7.41 3.13 11.63
CA HIS A 18 7.21 3.27 13.06
C HIS A 18 7.62 1.97 13.76
N LEU A 19 8.13 2.04 14.99
CA LEU A 19 8.51 0.85 15.76
C LEU A 19 7.36 -0.18 15.89
N SER A 20 6.11 0.30 15.94
CA SER A 20 4.93 -0.57 15.98
C SER A 20 4.74 -1.44 14.73
N PHE A 21 5.41 -1.13 13.62
CA PHE A 21 5.43 -2.02 12.45
C PHE A 21 5.97 -3.43 12.79
N GLY A 22 6.85 -3.52 13.79
CA GLY A 22 7.30 -4.79 14.36
C GLY A 22 6.15 -5.67 14.88
N LEU A 23 5.03 -5.09 15.33
CA LEU A 23 3.84 -5.84 15.74
C LEU A 23 3.20 -6.57 14.57
N THR A 24 3.22 -6.00 13.36
CA THR A 24 2.75 -6.66 12.14
C THR A 24 3.60 -7.89 11.82
N LEU A 25 4.92 -7.78 11.96
CA LEU A 25 5.84 -8.91 11.72
C LEU A 25 5.61 -10.02 12.76
N LEU A 26 5.42 -9.66 14.02
CA LEU A 26 5.08 -10.62 15.08
C LEU A 26 3.73 -11.29 14.82
N PHE A 27 2.73 -10.53 14.38
CA PHE A 27 1.42 -11.06 14.01
C PHE A 27 1.51 -12.05 12.85
N VAL A 28 2.27 -11.73 11.81
CA VAL A 28 2.51 -12.64 10.68
C VAL A 28 3.15 -13.94 11.15
N ALA A 29 4.20 -13.86 11.97
CA ALA A 29 4.87 -15.02 12.53
C ALA A 29 3.92 -15.86 13.40
N TYR A 30 3.09 -15.19 14.22
CA TYR A 30 2.08 -15.84 15.07
C TYR A 30 1.04 -16.61 14.24
N VAL A 31 0.50 -16.00 13.17
CA VAL A 31 -0.49 -16.65 12.29
C VAL A 31 0.11 -17.87 11.60
N VAL A 32 1.33 -17.74 11.06
CA VAL A 32 2.05 -18.85 10.43
C VAL A 32 2.24 -20.01 11.40
N HIS A 33 2.63 -19.72 12.64
CA HIS A 33 2.82 -20.73 13.69
C HIS A 33 1.50 -21.35 14.14
N LEU A 34 0.47 -20.54 14.41
CA LEU A 34 -0.82 -21.01 14.93
C LEU A 34 -1.53 -21.97 13.96
N HIS A 35 -1.46 -21.68 12.66
CA HIS A 35 -2.12 -22.48 11.64
C HIS A 35 -1.23 -23.60 11.05
N ASN A 36 0.00 -23.78 11.57
CA ASN A 36 0.97 -24.77 11.07
C ASN A 36 1.07 -24.74 9.54
N LEU A 37 1.19 -23.53 8.97
CA LEU A 37 1.19 -23.36 7.52
C LEU A 37 2.40 -24.06 6.90
N THR A 38 2.19 -24.67 5.74
CA THR A 38 3.30 -25.18 4.94
C THR A 38 4.21 -24.03 4.50
N VAL A 39 5.45 -24.35 4.14
CA VAL A 39 6.41 -23.31 3.68
C VAL A 39 5.82 -22.50 2.51
N ALA A 40 5.19 -23.16 1.54
CA ALA A 40 4.58 -22.47 0.41
C ALA A 40 3.44 -21.53 0.84
N ALA A 41 2.57 -21.97 1.76
CA ALA A 41 1.48 -21.13 2.30
C ALA A 41 2.02 -19.97 3.13
N SER A 42 3.09 -20.18 3.90
CA SER A 42 3.75 -19.13 4.68
C SER A 42 4.35 -18.05 3.77
N VAL A 43 5.06 -18.46 2.73
CA VAL A 43 5.60 -17.52 1.72
C VAL A 43 4.47 -16.75 1.05
N GLY A 44 3.40 -17.43 0.63
CA GLY A 44 2.23 -16.77 0.02
C GLY A 44 1.59 -15.75 0.96
N PHE A 45 1.45 -16.06 2.24
CA PHE A 45 0.90 -15.16 3.25
C PHE A 45 1.79 -13.93 3.48
N VAL A 46 3.10 -14.12 3.59
CA VAL A 46 4.08 -13.03 3.71
C VAL A 46 4.02 -12.12 2.48
N LEU A 47 4.00 -12.69 1.27
CA LEU A 47 3.89 -11.92 0.02
C LEU A 47 2.59 -11.13 -0.03
N LEU A 48 1.46 -11.71 0.39
CA LEU A 48 0.18 -11.00 0.47
C LEU A 48 0.27 -9.77 1.39
N VAL A 49 0.86 -9.93 2.58
CA VAL A 49 1.06 -8.82 3.52
C VAL A 49 1.97 -7.74 2.92
N LEU A 50 3.05 -8.12 2.25
CA LEU A 50 3.95 -7.18 1.59
C LEU A 50 3.23 -6.40 0.48
N VAL A 51 2.45 -7.06 -0.37
CA VAL A 51 1.65 -6.42 -1.42
C VAL A 51 0.65 -5.45 -0.81
N MET A 52 -0.01 -5.83 0.29
CA MET A 52 -0.92 -4.94 1.02
C MET A 52 -0.20 -3.66 1.48
N PHE A 53 1.01 -3.77 2.05
CA PHE A 53 1.78 -2.59 2.45
C PHE A 53 2.25 -1.74 1.26
N VAL A 54 2.59 -2.34 0.14
CA VAL A 54 2.88 -1.59 -1.11
C VAL A 54 1.65 -0.80 -1.55
N CYS A 55 0.46 -1.39 -1.53
CA CYS A 55 -0.80 -0.69 -1.84
C CYS A 55 -1.06 0.47 -0.86
N VAL A 56 -0.79 0.29 0.43
CA VAL A 56 -0.90 1.36 1.45
C VAL A 56 0.08 2.50 1.15
N ILE A 57 1.34 2.19 0.84
CA ILE A 57 2.33 3.21 0.49
C ILE A 57 1.91 3.99 -0.75
N LEU A 58 1.44 3.32 -1.79
CA LEU A 58 0.98 3.95 -3.02
C LEU A 58 -0.27 4.81 -2.79
N HIS A 59 -1.17 4.38 -1.89
CA HIS A 59 -2.33 5.15 -1.46
C HIS A 59 -1.91 6.47 -0.80
N GLU A 60 -1.01 6.43 0.20
CA GLU A 60 -0.48 7.63 0.87
C GLU A 60 0.28 8.52 -0.11
N PHE A 61 0.97 7.90 -1.07
CA PHE A 61 1.66 8.61 -2.13
C PHE A 61 0.67 9.36 -3.05
N GLY A 62 -0.52 8.78 -3.29
CA GLY A 62 -1.61 9.44 -4.00
C GLY A 62 -2.03 10.75 -3.34
N HIS A 63 -2.26 10.75 -2.03
CA HIS A 63 -2.56 11.95 -1.25
C HIS A 63 -1.44 12.98 -1.35
N SER A 64 -0.20 12.54 -1.16
CA SER A 64 1.00 13.39 -1.21
C SER A 64 1.20 14.07 -2.56
N MET A 65 0.98 13.33 -3.65
CA MET A 65 1.10 13.88 -5.01
C MET A 65 -0.02 14.87 -5.34
N ALA A 66 -1.24 14.62 -4.86
CA ALA A 66 -2.36 15.55 -5.01
C ALA A 66 -2.14 16.84 -4.21
N ALA A 67 -1.67 16.72 -2.95
CA ALA A 67 -1.33 17.86 -2.11
C ALA A 67 -0.24 18.75 -2.74
N ARG A 68 0.78 18.12 -3.34
CA ARG A 68 1.88 18.82 -4.04
C ARG A 68 1.40 19.67 -5.21
N ARG A 69 0.30 19.31 -5.88
CA ARG A 69 -0.33 20.16 -6.92
C ARG A 69 -0.84 21.48 -6.39
N TYR A 70 -1.14 21.55 -5.10
CA TYR A 70 -1.60 22.75 -4.40
C TYR A 70 -0.49 23.40 -3.58
N SER A 71 0.78 23.10 -3.89
CA SER A 71 1.97 23.63 -3.19
C SER A 71 2.02 23.27 -1.71
N ILE A 72 1.37 22.16 -1.31
CA ILE A 72 1.42 21.62 0.04
C ILE A 72 2.48 20.52 0.07
N GLU A 73 3.50 20.72 0.90
CA GLU A 73 4.60 19.76 1.02
C GLU A 73 4.23 18.60 1.96
N THR A 74 4.67 17.41 1.58
CA THR A 74 4.59 16.23 2.45
C THR A 74 5.88 16.10 3.23
N LEU A 75 5.81 16.15 4.55
CA LEU A 75 6.96 16.05 5.44
C LEU A 75 7.56 14.65 5.44
N ASP A 76 6.73 13.64 5.57
CA ASP A 76 7.09 12.22 5.47
C ASP A 76 5.85 11.33 5.37
N ILE A 77 6.09 10.07 4.99
CA ILE A 77 5.10 8.99 5.06
C ILE A 77 5.57 8.00 6.13
N ILE A 78 4.74 7.75 7.14
CA ILE A 78 5.06 6.83 8.23
C ILE A 78 4.21 5.57 8.10
N ILE A 79 4.87 4.41 8.01
CA ILE A 79 4.22 3.11 8.03
C ILE A 79 4.15 2.60 9.47
N SER A 80 2.96 2.18 9.91
CA SER A 80 2.71 1.61 11.22
C SER A 80 1.97 0.27 11.10
N HIS A 81 1.73 -0.40 12.24
CA HIS A 81 0.92 -1.62 12.28
C HIS A 81 -0.53 -1.43 11.85
N ILE A 82 -1.06 -0.20 11.91
CA ILE A 82 -2.45 0.14 11.51
C ILE A 82 -2.52 0.49 10.01
N GLY A 83 -1.40 0.87 9.40
CA GLY A 83 -1.35 1.34 8.01
C GLY A 83 -0.31 2.43 7.79
N GLY A 84 -0.51 3.24 6.73
CA GLY A 84 0.29 4.40 6.39
C GLY A 84 -0.32 5.69 6.92
N LEU A 85 0.51 6.71 7.08
CA LEU A 85 0.12 8.07 7.42
C LEU A 85 1.06 9.05 6.70
N ALA A 86 0.55 9.78 5.72
CA ALA A 86 1.24 10.90 5.12
C ALA A 86 1.05 12.14 6.00
N ARG A 87 2.15 12.73 6.46
CA ARG A 87 2.12 13.99 7.20
C ARG A 87 2.30 15.15 6.24
N LEU A 88 1.24 15.90 6.02
CA LEU A 88 1.27 17.13 5.24
C LEU A 88 1.69 18.31 6.12
N GLN A 89 2.35 19.29 5.53
CA GLN A 89 2.77 20.50 6.23
C GLN A 89 1.55 21.34 6.63
N ASP A 90 0.60 21.44 5.69
CA ASP A 90 -0.65 22.18 5.88
C ASP A 90 -1.82 21.39 5.27
N VAL A 91 -3.04 21.71 5.71
CA VAL A 91 -4.28 21.20 5.11
C VAL A 91 -4.81 22.24 4.14
N PRO A 92 -5.31 21.84 2.95
CA PRO A 92 -5.92 22.79 2.03
C PRO A 92 -7.08 23.55 2.69
N GLU A 93 -7.04 24.88 2.71
CA GLU A 93 -8.12 25.70 3.28
C GLU A 93 -9.41 25.67 2.45
N GLU A 94 -9.27 25.38 1.14
CA GLU A 94 -10.41 25.31 0.23
C GLU A 94 -11.00 23.90 0.23
N PRO A 95 -12.32 23.73 0.53
CA PRO A 95 -12.96 22.43 0.60
C PRO A 95 -12.83 21.58 -0.67
N GLN A 96 -12.80 22.21 -1.84
CA GLN A 96 -12.65 21.51 -3.12
C GLN A 96 -11.26 20.87 -3.24
N LYS A 97 -10.19 21.55 -2.81
CA LYS A 97 -8.84 21.02 -2.82
C LYS A 97 -8.68 19.88 -1.81
N GLU A 98 -9.29 20.04 -0.64
CA GLU A 98 -9.31 19.00 0.39
C GLU A 98 -9.95 17.71 -0.13
N ILE A 99 -11.11 17.80 -0.81
CA ILE A 99 -11.77 16.65 -1.43
C ILE A 99 -10.88 15.97 -2.48
N VAL A 100 -10.21 16.74 -3.34
CA VAL A 100 -9.32 16.18 -4.37
C VAL A 100 -8.16 15.43 -3.72
N VAL A 101 -7.54 16.02 -2.69
CA VAL A 101 -6.45 15.35 -1.95
C VAL A 101 -6.97 14.10 -1.26
N ALA A 102 -8.14 14.16 -0.60
CA ALA A 102 -8.72 13.02 0.08
C ALA A 102 -9.09 11.86 -0.86
N LEU A 103 -9.56 12.14 -2.06
CA LEU A 103 -9.92 11.11 -3.04
C LEU A 103 -8.72 10.53 -3.81
N ALA A 104 -7.59 11.21 -3.82
CA ALA A 104 -6.42 10.77 -4.59
C ALA A 104 -5.87 9.42 -4.12
N GLY A 105 -5.82 9.17 -2.80
CA GLY A 105 -5.39 7.88 -2.26
C GLY A 105 -6.28 6.72 -2.69
N PRO A 106 -7.59 6.75 -2.41
CA PRO A 106 -8.54 5.73 -2.87
C PRO A 106 -8.50 5.50 -4.38
N THR A 107 -8.34 6.58 -5.18
CA THR A 107 -8.25 6.48 -6.65
C THR A 107 -7.07 5.62 -7.09
N VAL A 108 -5.92 5.75 -6.45
CA VAL A 108 -4.75 4.90 -6.73
C VAL A 108 -5.09 3.43 -6.48
N ASN A 109 -5.74 3.09 -5.37
CA ASN A 109 -6.12 1.70 -5.07
C ASN A 109 -7.13 1.14 -6.06
N VAL A 110 -8.12 1.96 -6.49
CA VAL A 110 -9.08 1.57 -7.54
C VAL A 110 -8.36 1.31 -8.87
N ALA A 111 -7.40 2.16 -9.24
CA ALA A 111 -6.61 1.97 -10.46
C ALA A 111 -5.81 0.65 -10.40
N ILE A 112 -5.14 0.36 -9.27
CA ILE A 112 -4.40 -0.89 -9.07
C ILE A 112 -5.34 -2.09 -9.19
N ALA A 113 -6.49 -2.06 -8.49
CA ALA A 113 -7.47 -3.13 -8.52
C ALA A 113 -8.01 -3.39 -9.93
N THR A 114 -8.25 -2.33 -10.70
CA THR A 114 -8.71 -2.42 -12.09
C THR A 114 -7.65 -3.06 -12.99
N ILE A 115 -6.39 -2.62 -12.89
CA ILE A 115 -5.28 -3.16 -13.70
C ILE A 115 -5.10 -4.66 -13.39
N VAL A 116 -5.04 -5.02 -12.12
CA VAL A 116 -4.88 -6.42 -11.69
C VAL A 116 -6.08 -7.26 -12.11
N GLY A 117 -7.31 -6.75 -11.96
CA GLY A 117 -8.52 -7.44 -12.39
C GLY A 117 -8.56 -7.70 -13.89
N CYS A 118 -8.23 -6.70 -14.71
CA CYS A 118 -8.14 -6.86 -16.16
C CYS A 118 -7.06 -7.88 -16.56
N TYR A 119 -5.91 -7.85 -15.90
CA TYR A 119 -4.83 -8.81 -16.14
C TYR A 119 -5.28 -10.25 -15.81
N LEU A 120 -5.85 -10.48 -14.63
CA LEU A 120 -6.34 -11.80 -14.23
C LEU A 120 -7.44 -12.30 -15.16
N HIS A 121 -8.34 -11.42 -15.60
CA HIS A 121 -9.38 -11.78 -16.56
C HIS A 121 -8.78 -12.24 -17.90
N SER A 122 -7.80 -11.51 -18.44
CA SER A 122 -7.14 -11.87 -19.70
C SER A 122 -6.41 -13.22 -19.59
N VAL A 123 -5.73 -13.48 -18.47
CA VAL A 123 -5.02 -14.76 -18.23
C VAL A 123 -5.99 -15.92 -18.10
N SER A 124 -7.14 -15.74 -17.42
CA SER A 124 -8.15 -16.78 -17.28
C SER A 124 -8.75 -17.22 -18.63
N TYR A 125 -8.94 -16.27 -19.56
CA TYR A 125 -9.42 -16.59 -20.89
C TYR A 125 -8.41 -17.42 -21.71
N THR A 126 -7.12 -17.17 -21.59
CA THR A 126 -6.09 -17.90 -22.33
C THR A 126 -5.94 -19.35 -21.87
N HIS A 127 -6.24 -19.65 -20.61
CA HIS A 127 -6.17 -21.02 -20.08
C HIS A 127 -7.41 -21.87 -20.38
N LEU A 128 -8.57 -21.26 -20.63
CA LEU A 128 -9.82 -21.98 -20.98
C LEU A 128 -9.97 -22.33 -22.45
N THR A 129 -9.12 -21.77 -23.33
CA THR A 129 -9.19 -21.99 -24.78
C THR A 129 -8.17 -22.98 -25.33
N LEU A 130 -7.52 -23.79 -24.49
CA LEU A 130 -6.72 -24.91 -24.99
C LEU A 130 -7.67 -25.99 -25.50
N PRO A 131 -7.66 -26.29 -26.83
CA PRO A 131 -8.47 -27.38 -27.36
C PRO A 131 -7.97 -28.69 -26.79
N THR A 132 -8.86 -29.42 -26.11
CA THR A 132 -8.68 -30.85 -25.87
C THR A 132 -8.52 -31.52 -27.22
N LYS A 133 -7.26 -31.84 -27.61
CA LYS A 133 -7.01 -32.75 -28.72
C LYS A 133 -7.57 -34.12 -28.29
N ALA A 134 -8.66 -34.51 -28.96
CA ALA A 134 -9.10 -35.89 -29.04
C ALA A 134 -8.07 -36.73 -29.77
#